data_de0243408ef7d79c88d86eff8d386459
#
_entry.id   de0243408ef7d79c88d86eff8d386459
#
_cell.length_a   1.000
_cell.length_b   1.000
_cell.length_c   1.000
_cell.angle_alpha   90.00
_cell.angle_beta   90.00
_cell.angle_gamma   90.00
#
_symmetry.space_group_name_H-M   'P 1'
#
loop_
_entity.id
_entity.type
_entity.pdbx_description
1 polymer ?
#
loop_
_entity_poly.entity_id
_entity_poly.type
_entity_poly.pdbx_seq_one_letter_code
_entity_poly.pdbx_strand_id
1 'polypeptide(L)'
;SDIESTTVLKDATATALYGSRAANGVILLTTKRGKKGKTQVEANVKYGINTRIIPLYDTMENPERFLELTWEGIKNKYMYRANNPKDEATAKQYASEDLFDADYGIAPVYNMWKAEGKNLIDPVTGRMKAGVIRKFTPEKWEDYIFRTGEKVEANVKISGGSDKLSHYTSFGYLKDEGYYIGSDFER
;
A
#
# COMPACT_ATOMS: atom_id res chain seq x y z
N SER A 1 4.67 28.20 -2.55
CA SER A 1 4.17 28.59 -3.89
C SER A 1 4.74 29.95 -4.26
N ASP A 2 5.18 30.08 -5.51
CA ASP A 2 5.69 31.33 -6.09
C ASP A 2 4.58 32.13 -6.79
N ILE A 3 3.35 31.64 -6.67
CA ILE A 3 2.16 32.31 -7.17
C ILE A 3 1.67 33.33 -6.15
N GLU A 4 1.44 34.56 -6.56
CA GLU A 4 0.84 35.65 -5.77
C GLU A 4 -0.69 35.61 -5.87
N SER A 5 -1.21 35.46 -7.10
CA SER A 5 -2.65 35.37 -7.33
C SER A 5 -3.01 34.45 -8.49
N THR A 6 -4.20 33.87 -8.41
CA THR A 6 -4.80 33.08 -9.49
C THR A 6 -6.16 33.69 -9.81
N THR A 7 -6.36 34.13 -11.06
CA THR A 7 -7.62 34.65 -11.55
C THR A 7 -8.18 33.74 -12.63
N VAL A 8 -9.44 33.35 -12.49
CA VAL A 8 -10.13 32.51 -13.48
C VAL A 8 -11.11 33.40 -14.25
N LEU A 9 -10.87 33.55 -15.55
CA LEU A 9 -11.76 34.29 -16.45
C LEU A 9 -12.60 33.27 -17.24
N LYS A 10 -13.91 33.31 -17.07
CA LYS A 10 -14.86 32.36 -17.70
C LYS A 10 -15.88 33.05 -18.60
N ASP A 11 -15.74 34.34 -18.84
CA ASP A 11 -16.71 35.16 -19.55
C ASP A 11 -16.20 35.60 -20.93
N ALA A 12 -17.02 36.38 -21.63
CA ALA A 12 -16.68 36.94 -22.94
C ALA A 12 -15.43 37.83 -22.92
N THR A 13 -15.06 38.38 -21.75
CA THR A 13 -13.84 39.18 -21.58
C THR A 13 -12.58 38.34 -21.82
N ALA A 14 -12.61 37.05 -21.43
CA ALA A 14 -11.52 36.12 -21.71
C ALA A 14 -11.30 35.91 -23.21
N THR A 15 -12.38 35.72 -23.96
CA THR A 15 -12.30 35.51 -25.41
C THR A 15 -11.91 36.78 -26.17
N ALA A 16 -12.33 37.95 -25.68
CA ALA A 16 -11.95 39.24 -26.25
C ALA A 16 -10.45 39.54 -26.12
N LEU A 17 -9.84 39.16 -25.00
CA LEU A 17 -8.41 39.40 -24.74
C LEU A 17 -7.49 38.30 -25.29
N TYR A 18 -7.91 37.03 -25.28
CA TYR A 18 -7.06 35.88 -25.58
C TYR A 18 -7.50 35.10 -26.83
N GLY A 19 -8.56 35.57 -27.51
CA GLY A 19 -9.06 34.99 -28.77
C GLY A 19 -9.80 33.63 -28.54
N SER A 20 -9.95 32.89 -29.64
CA SER A 20 -10.67 31.63 -29.66
C SER A 20 -10.13 30.55 -28.72
N ARG A 21 -8.86 30.63 -28.36
CA ARG A 21 -8.24 29.71 -27.39
C ARG A 21 -8.81 29.82 -25.99
N ALA A 22 -9.45 30.94 -25.67
CA ALA A 22 -10.07 31.19 -24.39
C ALA A 22 -11.53 30.74 -24.28
N ALA A 23 -12.07 30.02 -25.27
CA ALA A 23 -13.45 29.56 -25.32
C ALA A 23 -13.87 28.73 -24.08
N ASN A 24 -12.93 27.98 -23.49
CA ASN A 24 -13.15 27.19 -22.29
C ASN A 24 -12.72 27.91 -20.98
N GLY A 25 -12.39 29.21 -21.07
CA GLY A 25 -11.89 30.01 -19.96
C GLY A 25 -10.36 30.12 -19.95
N VAL A 26 -9.88 31.09 -19.16
CA VAL A 26 -8.46 31.40 -18.96
C VAL A 26 -8.12 31.40 -17.48
N ILE A 27 -7.04 30.75 -17.11
CA ILE A 27 -6.46 30.84 -15.77
C ILE A 27 -5.24 31.75 -15.85
N LEU A 28 -5.32 32.92 -15.25
CA LEU A 28 -4.23 33.88 -15.16
C LEU A 28 -3.48 33.67 -13.85
N LEU A 29 -2.19 33.33 -13.95
CA LEU A 29 -1.30 33.16 -12.80
C LEU A 29 -0.36 34.35 -12.72
N THR A 30 -0.41 35.07 -11.61
CA THR A 30 0.54 36.14 -11.31
C THR A 30 1.58 35.61 -10.32
N THR A 31 2.85 35.68 -10.70
CA THR A 31 3.97 35.27 -9.85
C THR A 31 4.40 36.37 -8.89
N LYS A 32 4.93 36.00 -7.75
CA LYS A 32 5.50 36.94 -6.77
C LYS A 32 6.65 37.71 -7.38
N ARG A 33 6.74 38.99 -7.03
CA ARG A 33 7.80 39.92 -7.44
C ARG A 33 8.52 40.47 -6.23
N GLY A 34 9.76 40.87 -6.41
CA GLY A 34 10.49 41.61 -5.39
C GLY A 34 9.83 42.95 -5.10
N LYS A 35 9.73 43.35 -3.85
CA LYS A 35 9.28 44.66 -3.42
C LYS A 35 10.48 45.53 -3.12
N LYS A 36 10.31 46.85 -3.29
CA LYS A 36 11.31 47.87 -2.91
C LYS A 36 11.65 47.72 -1.41
N GLY A 37 12.92 47.60 -1.11
CA GLY A 37 13.42 47.46 0.25
C GLY A 37 14.66 46.62 0.35
N LYS A 38 15.07 46.33 1.57
CA LYS A 38 16.21 45.41 1.83
C LYS A 38 15.90 44.01 1.32
N THR A 39 16.90 43.34 0.81
CA THR A 39 16.80 41.93 0.43
C THR A 39 16.36 41.08 1.63
N GLN A 40 15.29 40.33 1.44
CA GLN A 40 14.76 39.36 2.40
C GLN A 40 15.06 37.94 1.93
N VAL A 41 15.49 37.12 2.85
CA VAL A 41 15.71 35.69 2.65
C VAL A 41 14.75 34.93 3.55
N GLU A 42 13.94 34.08 2.96
CA GLU A 42 13.02 33.19 3.65
C GLU A 42 13.45 31.74 3.36
N ALA A 43 13.71 30.97 4.41
CA ALA A 43 14.02 29.55 4.29
C ALA A 43 13.02 28.73 5.11
N ASN A 44 12.43 27.72 4.48
CA ASN A 44 11.50 26.80 5.12
C ASN A 44 11.97 25.37 4.86
N VAL A 45 12.05 24.59 5.93
CA VAL A 45 12.32 23.14 5.85
C VAL A 45 11.20 22.40 6.56
N LYS A 46 10.64 21.40 5.90
CA LYS A 46 9.67 20.49 6.48
C LYS A 46 10.20 19.09 6.39
N TYR A 47 10.09 18.36 7.48
CA TYR A 47 10.40 16.94 7.56
C TYR A 47 9.14 16.19 8.00
N GLY A 48 8.90 15.06 7.40
CA GLY A 48 7.78 14.18 7.73
C GLY A 48 8.13 12.73 7.48
N ILE A 49 7.28 11.86 7.97
CA ILE A 49 7.36 10.42 7.73
C ILE A 49 6.08 9.93 7.06
N ASN A 50 6.22 9.04 6.11
CA ASN A 50 5.11 8.36 5.45
C ASN A 50 5.05 6.93 5.98
N THR A 51 4.02 6.63 6.76
CA THR A 51 3.80 5.28 7.28
C THR A 51 2.36 4.89 7.08
N ARG A 52 2.12 3.59 7.03
CA ARG A 52 0.77 3.05 6.95
C ARG A 52 0.07 3.21 8.31
N ILE A 53 -0.99 4.02 8.35
CA ILE A 53 -1.77 4.27 9.56
C ILE A 53 -2.92 3.25 9.69
N ILE A 54 -3.46 2.78 8.55
CA ILE A 54 -4.56 1.83 8.55
C ILE A 54 -4.00 0.44 8.87
N PRO A 55 -4.39 -0.18 9.99
CA PRO A 55 -3.95 -1.52 10.32
C PRO A 55 -4.48 -2.52 9.27
N LEU A 56 -3.76 -3.62 9.10
CA LEU A 56 -4.29 -4.75 8.36
C LEU A 56 -5.40 -5.42 9.15
N TYR A 57 -6.29 -6.09 8.44
CA TYR A 57 -7.20 -7.03 9.06
C TYR A 57 -6.39 -8.15 9.74
N ASP A 58 -6.91 -8.63 10.87
CA ASP A 58 -6.35 -9.82 11.51
C ASP A 58 -6.42 -10.99 10.53
N THR A 59 -5.26 -11.43 10.09
CA THR A 59 -5.12 -12.61 9.23
C THR A 59 -4.56 -13.76 10.05
N MET A 60 -4.85 -14.98 9.61
CA MET A 60 -4.28 -16.16 10.25
C MET A 60 -2.80 -16.28 9.86
N GLU A 61 -1.92 -15.91 10.77
CA GLU A 61 -0.48 -15.93 10.55
C GLU A 61 0.16 -17.29 10.92
N ASN A 62 -0.58 -18.15 11.62
CA ASN A 62 -0.08 -19.46 12.07
C ASN A 62 -0.43 -20.55 11.03
N PRO A 63 0.57 -21.07 10.27
CA PRO A 63 0.34 -22.06 9.23
C PRO A 63 -0.19 -23.39 9.76
N GLU A 64 0.22 -23.78 10.98
CA GLU A 64 -0.28 -25.00 11.65
C GLU A 64 -1.79 -24.88 11.90
N ARG A 65 -2.19 -23.74 12.41
CA ARG A 65 -3.61 -23.47 12.71
C ARG A 65 -4.44 -23.40 11.45
N PHE A 66 -3.91 -22.79 10.40
CA PHE A 66 -4.54 -22.76 9.08
C PHE A 66 -4.78 -24.18 8.55
N LEU A 67 -3.75 -25.04 8.65
CA LEU A 67 -3.85 -26.44 8.22
C LEU A 67 -4.89 -27.22 9.02
N GLU A 68 -4.91 -27.08 10.35
CA GLU A 68 -5.89 -27.71 11.23
C GLU A 68 -7.33 -27.32 10.87
N LEU A 69 -7.56 -26.02 10.64
CA LEU A 69 -8.89 -25.52 10.24
C LEU A 69 -9.29 -25.97 8.84
N THR A 70 -8.35 -26.06 7.91
CA THR A 70 -8.62 -26.62 6.58
C THR A 70 -9.03 -28.07 6.66
N TRP A 71 -8.30 -28.87 7.45
CA TRP A 71 -8.66 -30.26 7.69
C TRP A 71 -10.05 -30.41 8.34
N GLU A 72 -10.35 -29.59 9.33
CA GLU A 72 -11.67 -29.57 9.97
C GLU A 72 -12.77 -29.17 8.99
N GLY A 73 -12.51 -28.19 8.11
CA GLY A 73 -13.43 -27.79 7.06
C GLY A 73 -13.73 -28.91 6.06
N ILE A 74 -12.69 -29.65 5.62
CA ILE A 74 -12.84 -30.81 4.72
C ILE A 74 -13.63 -31.93 5.43
N LYS A 75 -13.30 -32.24 6.67
CA LYS A 75 -14.05 -33.20 7.49
C LYS A 75 -15.53 -32.85 7.54
N ASN A 76 -15.86 -31.61 7.89
CA ASN A 76 -17.23 -31.12 7.99
C ASN A 76 -17.94 -31.16 6.63
N LYS A 77 -17.24 -30.80 5.53
CA LYS A 77 -17.78 -30.95 4.17
C LYS A 77 -18.21 -32.37 3.88
N TYR A 78 -17.44 -33.39 4.29
CA TYR A 78 -17.82 -34.79 4.11
C TYR A 78 -18.95 -35.23 5.01
N MET A 79 -19.00 -34.76 6.25
CA MET A 79 -20.04 -35.12 7.22
C MET A 79 -21.42 -34.51 6.85
N TYR A 80 -21.43 -33.29 6.36
CA TYR A 80 -22.68 -32.52 6.20
C TYR A 80 -23.10 -32.25 4.75
N ARG A 81 -22.44 -32.86 3.76
CA ARG A 81 -22.85 -32.71 2.36
C ARG A 81 -24.25 -33.29 2.11
N ALA A 82 -25.05 -32.62 1.28
CA ALA A 82 -26.42 -33.01 1.01
C ALA A 82 -26.56 -34.42 0.41
N ASN A 83 -25.64 -34.78 -0.50
CA ASN A 83 -25.61 -36.07 -1.16
C ASN A 83 -24.52 -36.94 -0.56
N ASN A 84 -24.90 -38.09 0.01
CA ASN A 84 -24.00 -39.11 0.56
C ASN A 84 -23.10 -38.56 1.69
N PRO A 85 -23.68 -38.07 2.82
CA PRO A 85 -22.90 -37.67 3.99
C PRO A 85 -22.11 -38.88 4.52
N LYS A 86 -20.93 -38.63 5.05
CA LYS A 86 -20.07 -39.68 5.64
C LYS A 86 -20.20 -39.67 7.15
N ASP A 87 -20.00 -40.83 7.77
CA ASP A 87 -19.78 -40.90 9.20
C ASP A 87 -18.48 -40.19 9.60
N GLU A 88 -18.33 -39.87 10.87
CA GLU A 88 -17.20 -39.08 11.34
C GLU A 88 -15.84 -39.74 11.10
N ALA A 89 -15.76 -41.07 11.25
CA ALA A 89 -14.51 -41.79 11.05
C ALA A 89 -14.05 -41.75 9.58
N THR A 90 -14.97 -41.99 8.67
CA THR A 90 -14.73 -41.90 7.22
C THR A 90 -14.42 -40.48 6.80
N ALA A 91 -15.11 -39.49 7.34
CA ALA A 91 -14.88 -38.08 7.06
C ALA A 91 -13.48 -37.60 7.52
N LYS A 92 -13.01 -38.07 8.68
CA LYS A 92 -11.65 -37.81 9.17
C LYS A 92 -10.59 -38.42 8.28
N GLN A 93 -10.81 -39.67 7.81
CA GLN A 93 -9.90 -40.29 6.86
C GLN A 93 -9.80 -39.47 5.56
N TYR A 94 -10.92 -39.18 4.93
CA TYR A 94 -10.95 -38.38 3.70
C TYR A 94 -10.36 -36.98 3.89
N ALA A 95 -10.62 -36.34 5.03
CA ALA A 95 -10.01 -35.06 5.31
C ALA A 95 -8.47 -35.11 5.38
N SER A 96 -7.92 -36.22 5.84
CA SER A 96 -6.46 -36.42 5.87
C SER A 96 -5.87 -36.77 4.51
N GLU A 97 -6.60 -37.50 3.67
CA GLU A 97 -6.21 -37.87 2.33
C GLU A 97 -6.27 -36.67 1.38
N ASP A 98 -7.36 -35.87 1.48
CA ASP A 98 -7.64 -34.75 0.59
C ASP A 98 -7.08 -33.40 1.10
N LEU A 99 -6.32 -33.39 2.21
CA LEU A 99 -5.79 -32.16 2.78
C LEU A 99 -4.93 -31.35 1.78
N PHE A 100 -4.16 -32.06 0.95
CA PHE A 100 -3.41 -31.49 -0.17
C PHE A 100 -3.96 -31.97 -1.51
N ASP A 101 -5.26 -31.87 -1.68
CA ASP A 101 -5.94 -32.04 -2.96
C ASP A 101 -6.37 -30.68 -3.52
N ALA A 102 -6.17 -30.45 -4.81
CA ALA A 102 -6.44 -29.15 -5.43
C ALA A 102 -7.95 -28.77 -5.44
N ASP A 103 -8.84 -29.78 -5.43
CA ASP A 103 -10.30 -29.56 -5.52
C ASP A 103 -10.95 -29.45 -4.14
N TYR A 104 -10.35 -30.06 -3.13
CA TYR A 104 -10.95 -30.21 -1.80
C TYR A 104 -10.20 -29.47 -0.70
N GLY A 105 -8.89 -29.32 -0.82
CA GLY A 105 -8.03 -28.78 0.21
C GLY A 105 -7.06 -27.72 -0.31
N ILE A 106 -5.80 -27.87 0.07
CA ILE A 106 -4.71 -26.98 -0.32
C ILE A 106 -4.01 -27.58 -1.53
N ALA A 107 -3.78 -26.82 -2.58
CA ALA A 107 -3.06 -27.34 -3.74
C ALA A 107 -1.68 -27.89 -3.31
N PRO A 108 -1.27 -29.09 -3.81
CA PRO A 108 -0.07 -29.80 -3.33
C PRO A 108 1.22 -28.99 -3.41
N VAL A 109 1.30 -28.04 -4.35
CA VAL A 109 2.45 -27.13 -4.52
C VAL A 109 2.69 -26.26 -3.26
N TYR A 110 1.65 -26.01 -2.49
CA TYR A 110 1.73 -25.22 -1.25
C TYR A 110 2.00 -26.05 0.01
N ASN A 111 2.28 -27.36 -0.14
CA ASN A 111 2.69 -28.16 0.98
C ASN A 111 4.08 -27.74 1.49
N MET A 112 4.10 -26.94 2.53
CA MET A 112 5.31 -26.47 3.19
C MET A 112 5.92 -27.45 4.19
N TRP A 113 5.34 -28.64 4.35
CA TRP A 113 5.74 -29.63 5.34
C TRP A 113 6.54 -30.77 4.72
N LYS A 114 7.47 -31.37 5.49
CA LYS A 114 8.22 -32.56 5.08
C LYS A 114 7.43 -33.84 5.33
N ALA A 115 6.11 -33.79 5.12
CA ALA A 115 5.21 -34.92 5.29
C ALA A 115 4.03 -34.80 4.33
N GLU A 116 3.39 -35.92 4.02
CA GLU A 116 2.15 -35.99 3.27
C GLU A 116 0.95 -35.59 4.15
N GLY A 117 -0.15 -35.15 3.55
CA GLY A 117 -1.35 -34.67 4.26
C GLY A 117 -1.86 -35.67 5.32
N LYS A 118 -1.96 -36.96 4.98
CA LYS A 118 -2.40 -38.03 5.91
C LYS A 118 -1.52 -38.20 7.16
N ASN A 119 -0.29 -37.68 7.12
CA ASN A 119 0.67 -37.79 8.22
C ASN A 119 0.79 -36.51 9.05
N LEU A 120 0.10 -35.45 8.68
CA LEU A 120 0.24 -34.14 9.32
C LEU A 120 -0.70 -33.93 10.52
N ILE A 121 -1.96 -34.33 10.38
CA ILE A 121 -2.98 -34.13 11.42
C ILE A 121 -3.25 -35.43 12.15
N ASP A 122 -3.37 -35.33 13.48
CA ASP A 122 -3.90 -36.41 14.30
C ASP A 122 -5.44 -36.42 14.17
N PRO A 123 -6.04 -37.51 13.63
CA PRO A 123 -7.47 -37.58 13.39
C PRO A 123 -8.29 -37.63 14.68
N VAL A 124 -7.68 -37.93 15.83
CA VAL A 124 -8.37 -37.94 17.12
C VAL A 124 -8.54 -36.54 17.65
N THR A 125 -7.46 -35.78 17.64
CA THR A 125 -7.43 -34.42 18.22
C THR A 125 -7.75 -33.32 17.21
N GLY A 126 -7.62 -33.58 15.90
CA GLY A 126 -7.70 -32.58 14.83
C GLY A 126 -6.53 -31.58 14.85
N ARG A 127 -5.47 -31.90 15.56
CA ARG A 127 -4.28 -31.07 15.72
C ARG A 127 -3.11 -31.60 14.92
N MET A 128 -2.18 -30.71 14.58
CA MET A 128 -0.95 -31.11 13.95
C MET A 128 -0.17 -32.06 14.86
N LYS A 129 0.36 -33.13 14.26
CA LYS A 129 1.20 -34.11 14.97
C LYS A 129 2.51 -33.47 15.43
N ALA A 130 2.98 -33.85 16.60
CA ALA A 130 4.28 -33.42 17.09
C ALA A 130 5.43 -33.91 16.20
N GLY A 131 6.48 -33.11 16.08
CA GLY A 131 7.68 -33.49 15.34
C GLY A 131 7.59 -33.29 13.81
N VAL A 132 6.51 -32.75 13.29
CA VAL A 132 6.42 -32.38 11.88
C VAL A 132 7.34 -31.20 11.58
N ILE A 133 8.15 -31.32 10.53
CA ILE A 133 9.18 -30.32 10.17
C ILE A 133 8.69 -29.53 8.96
N ARG A 134 8.86 -28.21 9.01
CA ARG A 134 8.65 -27.33 7.85
C ARG A 134 9.80 -27.47 6.83
N LYS A 135 9.50 -27.30 5.54
CA LYS A 135 10.50 -27.18 4.47
C LYS A 135 11.14 -25.80 4.45
N PHE A 136 10.34 -24.78 4.80
CA PHE A 136 10.73 -23.37 4.85
C PHE A 136 9.89 -22.62 5.89
N THR A 137 10.35 -21.47 6.31
CA THR A 137 9.59 -20.54 7.12
C THR A 137 8.85 -19.58 6.20
N PRO A 138 7.53 -19.43 6.29
CA PRO A 138 6.81 -18.46 5.47
C PRO A 138 7.22 -17.04 5.82
N GLU A 139 7.32 -16.21 4.81
CA GLU A 139 7.61 -14.79 4.90
C GLU A 139 6.34 -14.00 4.67
N LYS A 140 6.30 -12.77 5.20
CA LYS A 140 5.18 -11.87 5.00
C LYS A 140 5.45 -10.99 3.79
N TRP A 141 4.52 -10.96 2.84
CA TRP A 141 4.59 -10.06 1.69
C TRP A 141 4.73 -8.59 2.09
N GLU A 142 4.19 -8.23 3.23
CA GLU A 142 4.21 -6.88 3.77
C GLU A 142 5.61 -6.36 4.04
N ASP A 143 6.49 -7.24 4.52
CA ASP A 143 7.88 -6.88 4.80
C ASP A 143 8.66 -6.51 3.52
N TYR A 144 8.17 -6.96 2.36
CA TYR A 144 8.77 -6.68 1.04
C TYR A 144 8.11 -5.54 0.28
N ILE A 145 6.92 -5.12 0.68
CA ILE A 145 6.14 -4.12 -0.06
C ILE A 145 6.11 -2.79 0.69
N PHE A 146 6.09 -2.82 2.01
CA PHE A 146 5.93 -1.63 2.84
C PHE A 146 7.22 -1.24 3.55
N ARG A 147 7.36 0.05 3.73
CA ARG A 147 8.42 0.67 4.54
C ARG A 147 7.89 1.92 5.22
N THR A 148 8.66 2.45 6.16
CA THR A 148 8.50 3.84 6.60
C THR A 148 9.34 4.70 5.67
N GLY A 149 8.70 5.56 4.90
CA GLY A 149 9.34 6.51 4.02
C GLY A 149 9.58 7.85 4.70
N GLU A 150 10.48 8.64 4.14
CA GLU A 150 10.81 9.99 4.62
C GLU A 150 10.33 11.04 3.61
N LYS A 151 9.89 12.17 4.11
CA LYS A 151 9.55 13.33 3.31
C LYS A 151 10.35 14.53 3.75
N VAL A 152 11.08 15.11 2.81
CA VAL A 152 11.86 16.34 3.03
C VAL A 152 11.43 17.37 2.01
N GLU A 153 10.98 18.53 2.49
CA GLU A 153 10.68 19.68 1.65
C GLU A 153 11.51 20.88 2.15
N ALA A 154 12.36 21.39 1.30
CA ALA A 154 13.18 22.57 1.58
C ALA A 154 12.90 23.65 0.53
N ASN A 155 12.63 24.86 0.97
CA ASN A 155 12.39 25.99 0.09
C ASN A 155 13.18 27.20 0.59
N VAL A 156 13.88 27.84 -0.32
CA VAL A 156 14.57 29.11 -0.06
C VAL A 156 14.07 30.16 -1.06
N LYS A 157 13.70 31.32 -0.56
CA LYS A 157 13.24 32.45 -1.36
C LYS A 157 14.07 33.67 -1.03
N ILE A 158 14.50 34.37 -2.06
CA ILE A 158 15.26 35.60 -1.95
C ILE A 158 14.48 36.66 -2.73
N SER A 159 14.12 37.73 -2.08
CA SER A 159 13.37 38.84 -2.70
C SER A 159 13.87 40.20 -2.24
N GLY A 160 13.87 41.16 -3.13
CA GLY A 160 14.25 42.53 -2.80
C GLY A 160 14.13 43.45 -4.01
N GLY A 161 14.45 44.71 -3.82
CA GLY A 161 14.44 45.65 -4.93
C GLY A 161 14.80 47.06 -4.54
N SER A 162 15.13 47.85 -5.57
CA SER A 162 15.36 49.28 -5.54
C SER A 162 14.36 49.98 -6.46
N ASP A 163 14.50 51.29 -6.61
CA ASP A 163 13.65 52.07 -7.55
C ASP A 163 13.84 51.62 -9.01
N LYS A 164 14.99 50.98 -9.32
CA LYS A 164 15.36 50.63 -10.68
C LYS A 164 15.33 49.12 -10.96
N LEU A 165 15.37 48.29 -9.94
CA LEU A 165 15.46 46.86 -10.08
C LEU A 165 14.71 46.17 -8.97
N SER A 166 13.89 45.17 -9.31
CA SER A 166 13.30 44.22 -8.34
C SER A 166 13.66 42.79 -8.73
N HIS A 167 13.95 41.98 -7.75
CA HIS A 167 14.31 40.56 -7.96
C HIS A 167 13.52 39.64 -7.01
N TYR A 168 13.16 38.50 -7.53
CA TYR A 168 12.58 37.37 -6.78
C TYR A 168 13.19 36.09 -7.33
N THR A 169 13.76 35.30 -6.44
CA THR A 169 14.35 34.00 -6.78
C THR A 169 13.90 32.99 -5.75
N SER A 170 13.51 31.82 -6.20
CA SER A 170 13.14 30.71 -5.32
C SER A 170 13.84 29.41 -5.74
N PHE A 171 14.24 28.65 -4.75
CA PHE A 171 14.76 27.30 -4.90
C PHE A 171 13.91 26.37 -4.04
N GLY A 172 13.42 25.29 -4.63
CA GLY A 172 12.64 24.28 -3.94
C GLY A 172 13.26 22.91 -4.14
N TYR A 173 13.33 22.12 -3.09
CA TYR A 173 13.68 20.72 -3.12
C TYR A 173 12.60 19.93 -2.41
N LEU A 174 12.13 18.86 -3.03
CA LEU A 174 11.18 17.94 -2.47
C LEU A 174 11.67 16.52 -2.73
N LYS A 175 11.86 15.76 -1.64
CA LYS A 175 12.02 14.31 -1.67
C LYS A 175 10.86 13.72 -0.87
N ASP A 176 10.12 12.83 -1.48
CA ASP A 176 8.96 12.17 -0.88
C ASP A 176 9.07 10.67 -1.15
N GLU A 177 9.47 9.91 -0.13
CA GLU A 177 9.51 8.47 -0.17
C GLU A 177 8.16 7.93 0.32
N GLY A 178 7.45 7.22 -0.54
CA GLY A 178 6.19 6.59 -0.18
C GLY A 178 6.36 5.40 0.77
N TYR A 179 5.30 5.03 1.46
CA TYR A 179 5.28 3.84 2.30
C TYR A 179 5.26 2.52 1.50
N TYR A 180 4.97 2.58 0.19
CA TYR A 180 5.21 1.50 -0.76
C TYR A 180 6.64 1.62 -1.30
N ILE A 181 7.37 0.52 -1.29
CA ILE A 181 8.71 0.46 -1.92
C ILE A 181 8.55 0.74 -3.43
N GLY A 182 9.30 1.72 -3.95
CA GLY A 182 9.25 2.14 -5.35
C GLY A 182 8.25 3.26 -5.65
N SER A 183 7.52 3.79 -4.67
CA SER A 183 6.66 4.97 -4.83
C SER A 183 7.36 6.25 -4.37
N ASP A 184 8.49 6.57 -5.00
CA ASP A 184 9.34 7.69 -4.62
C ASP A 184 9.19 8.84 -5.61
N PHE A 185 9.27 10.05 -5.09
CA PHE A 185 9.20 11.26 -5.87
C PHE A 185 10.29 12.25 -5.43
N GLU A 186 11.01 12.80 -6.39
CA GLU A 186 12.04 13.81 -6.16
C GLU A 186 11.91 14.93 -7.20
N ARG A 187 12.03 16.19 -6.73
CA ARG A 187 11.96 17.38 -7.58
C ARG A 187 12.86 18.47 -7.06
#